data_47a15a1c9b95ccb1081bd22a93b419ad
#
_entry.id   47a15a1c9b95ccb1081bd22a93b419ad
#
_cell.length_a   1.000
_cell.length_b   1.000
_cell.length_c   1.000
_cell.angle_alpha   90.00
_cell.angle_beta   90.00
_cell.angle_gamma   90.00
#
_symmetry.space_group_name_H-M   'P 1'
#
loop_
_entity.id
_entity.type
_entity.pdbx_description
1 polymer ?
#
loop_
_entity_poly.entity_id
_entity_poly.type
_entity_poly.pdbx_seq_one_letter_code
_entity_poly.pdbx_strand_id
1 'polypeptide(L)'
;MKNKINKLVDAMSRTLSSSDVTASKQLAKISAIITSSRIEKGMNQKQFAEFAGVSQSMVSKWESGEYNFTVETLAKICEKLNLDLEIIMSSQWSNCANGISSYAKQTAWKGADLLSNPVNNSAFEVA
;
A
#
# COMPACT_ATOMS: atom_id res chain seq x y z
N MET A 1 7.29 17.68 32.37
CA MET A 1 6.49 17.42 31.15
C MET A 1 6.79 16.11 30.46
N LYS A 2 8.04 15.72 30.29
CA LYS A 2 8.42 14.44 29.65
C LYS A 2 7.81 13.19 30.33
N ASN A 3 7.64 13.18 31.64
CA ASN A 3 7.07 12.02 32.36
C ASN A 3 5.57 11.79 32.17
N LYS A 4 4.78 12.84 31.87
CA LYS A 4 3.33 12.69 31.61
C LYS A 4 3.08 12.13 30.21
N ILE A 5 3.85 12.58 29.23
CA ILE A 5 3.74 12.12 27.84
C ILE A 5 4.17 10.65 27.75
N ASN A 6 5.26 10.28 28.41
CA ASN A 6 5.74 8.90 28.44
C ASN A 6 4.74 7.95 29.11
N LYS A 7 4.08 8.38 30.21
CA LYS A 7 3.01 7.60 30.84
C LYS A 7 1.79 7.43 29.95
N LEU A 8 1.41 8.46 29.19
CA LEU A 8 0.31 8.38 28.21
C LEU A 8 0.66 7.46 27.06
N VAL A 9 1.86 7.57 26.52
CA VAL A 9 2.35 6.67 25.45
C VAL A 9 2.42 5.23 25.93
N ASP A 10 2.90 4.98 27.15
CA ASP A 10 2.92 3.64 27.76
C ASP A 10 1.51 3.08 28.02
N ALA A 11 0.58 3.92 28.46
CA ALA A 11 -0.81 3.52 28.66
C ALA A 11 -1.48 3.19 27.32
N MET A 12 -1.24 3.98 26.28
CA MET A 12 -1.76 3.72 24.92
C MET A 12 -1.15 2.48 24.29
N SER A 13 0.15 2.24 24.48
CA SER A 13 0.82 1.06 23.94
C SER A 13 0.39 -0.26 24.61
N ARG A 14 -0.16 -0.19 25.82
CA ARG A 14 -0.72 -1.36 26.52
C ARG A 14 -2.14 -1.71 26.09
N THR A 15 -2.87 -0.77 25.52
CA THR A 15 -4.27 -0.95 25.10
C THR A 15 -4.41 -1.30 23.63
N LEU A 16 -3.41 -0.98 22.81
CA LEU A 16 -3.41 -1.30 21.37
C LEU A 16 -2.73 -2.65 21.13
N SER A 17 -3.41 -3.54 20.44
CA SER A 17 -2.78 -4.78 20.00
C SER A 17 -1.73 -4.50 18.92
N SER A 18 -0.76 -5.39 18.76
CA SER A 18 0.23 -5.30 17.69
C SER A 18 -0.42 -5.24 16.29
N SER A 19 -1.54 -5.92 16.13
CA SER A 19 -2.33 -5.89 14.90
C SER A 19 -2.95 -4.53 14.64
N ASP A 20 -3.47 -3.85 15.68
CA ASP A 20 -4.07 -2.52 15.54
C ASP A 20 -3.04 -1.48 15.12
N VAL A 21 -1.84 -1.54 15.71
CA VAL A 21 -0.72 -0.67 15.34
C VAL A 21 -0.30 -0.90 13.88
N THR A 22 -0.23 -2.16 13.46
CA THR A 22 0.12 -2.52 12.09
C THR A 22 -0.95 -2.03 11.10
N ALA A 23 -2.22 -2.28 11.41
CA ALA A 23 -3.34 -1.81 10.60
C ALA A 23 -3.34 -0.29 10.45
N SER A 24 -3.23 0.45 11.56
CA SER A 24 -3.20 1.92 11.55
C SER A 24 -2.06 2.48 10.71
N LYS A 25 -0.87 1.88 10.77
CA LYS A 25 0.27 2.27 9.92
C LYS A 25 -0.03 2.07 8.43
N GLN A 26 -0.67 0.97 8.05
CA GLN A 26 -1.01 0.71 6.66
C GLN A 26 -2.12 1.66 6.18
N LEU A 27 -3.15 1.89 6.98
CA LEU A 27 -4.22 2.83 6.65
C LEU A 27 -3.68 4.26 6.47
N ALA A 28 -2.78 4.71 7.34
CA ALA A 28 -2.13 6.02 7.21
C ALA A 28 -1.32 6.14 5.92
N LYS A 29 -0.57 5.09 5.53
CA LYS A 29 0.17 5.06 4.25
C LYS A 29 -0.77 5.15 3.04
N ILE A 30 -1.83 4.37 3.03
CA ILE A 30 -2.82 4.36 1.95
C ILE A 30 -3.45 5.76 1.81
N SER A 31 -3.90 6.34 2.92
CA SER A 31 -4.49 7.68 2.94
C SER A 31 -3.52 8.75 2.44
N ALA A 32 -2.25 8.68 2.83
CA ALA A 32 -1.22 9.59 2.36
C ALA A 32 -0.98 9.48 0.84
N ILE A 33 -0.98 8.27 0.28
CA ILE A 33 -0.81 8.04 -1.16
C ILE A 33 -2.02 8.62 -1.92
N ILE A 34 -3.25 8.38 -1.46
CA ILE A 34 -4.45 8.93 -2.08
C ILE A 34 -4.43 10.45 -2.06
N THR A 35 -4.11 11.05 -0.91
CA THR A 35 -4.02 12.50 -0.75
C THR A 35 -2.95 13.11 -1.65
N SER A 36 -1.75 12.52 -1.69
CA SER A 36 -0.65 12.98 -2.56
C SER A 36 -1.03 12.92 -4.03
N SER A 37 -1.61 11.80 -4.46
CA SER A 37 -2.04 11.62 -5.86
C SER A 37 -3.13 12.62 -6.26
N ARG A 38 -4.04 12.95 -5.35
CA ARG A 38 -5.04 14.00 -5.58
C ARG A 38 -4.40 15.38 -5.74
N ILE A 39 -3.47 15.71 -4.85
CA ILE A 39 -2.76 17.00 -4.87
C ILE A 39 -1.91 17.13 -6.13
N GLU A 40 -1.20 16.10 -6.54
CA GLU A 40 -0.42 16.07 -7.78
C GLU A 40 -1.27 16.32 -9.02
N LYS A 41 -2.51 15.85 -9.01
CA LYS A 41 -3.48 16.13 -10.07
C LYS A 41 -4.13 17.53 -9.98
N GLY A 42 -3.77 18.32 -8.98
CA GLY A 42 -4.33 19.67 -8.76
C GLY A 42 -5.81 19.68 -8.37
N MET A 43 -6.34 18.59 -7.86
CA MET A 43 -7.75 18.43 -7.52
C MET A 43 -8.01 18.72 -6.04
N ASN A 44 -9.11 19.42 -5.74
CA ASN A 44 -9.66 19.44 -4.40
C ASN A 44 -10.47 18.17 -4.12
N GLN A 45 -10.90 17.95 -2.88
CA GLN A 45 -11.66 16.74 -2.52
C GLN A 45 -12.96 16.55 -3.31
N LYS A 46 -13.66 17.64 -3.64
CA LYS A 46 -14.89 17.57 -4.42
C LYS A 46 -14.62 17.14 -5.86
N GLN A 47 -13.62 17.73 -6.49
CA GLN A 47 -13.20 17.38 -7.85
C GLN A 47 -12.71 15.95 -7.93
N PHE A 48 -11.97 15.51 -6.92
CA PHE A 48 -11.51 14.13 -6.85
C PHE A 48 -12.65 13.13 -6.63
N ALA A 49 -13.67 13.51 -5.85
CA ALA A 49 -14.87 12.69 -5.66
C ALA A 49 -15.62 12.49 -6.99
N GLU A 50 -15.79 13.55 -7.78
CA GLU A 50 -16.38 13.48 -9.12
C GLU A 50 -15.54 12.59 -10.06
N PHE A 51 -14.23 12.76 -10.05
CA PHE A 51 -13.28 11.94 -10.82
C PHE A 51 -13.34 10.46 -10.43
N ALA A 52 -13.39 10.15 -9.15
CA ALA A 52 -13.45 8.79 -8.63
C ALA A 52 -14.85 8.16 -8.68
N GLY A 53 -15.89 8.96 -8.93
CA GLY A 53 -17.27 8.50 -8.95
C GLY A 53 -17.84 8.19 -7.55
N VAL A 54 -17.41 8.92 -6.54
CA VAL A 54 -17.84 8.75 -5.14
C VAL A 54 -18.27 10.10 -4.55
N SER A 55 -18.82 10.08 -3.34
CA SER A 55 -19.14 11.33 -2.63
C SER A 55 -17.89 12.00 -2.05
N GLN A 56 -17.93 13.32 -1.90
CA GLN A 56 -16.84 14.07 -1.26
C GLN A 56 -16.61 13.60 0.19
N SER A 57 -17.67 13.22 0.90
CA SER A 57 -17.54 12.66 2.25
C SER A 57 -16.79 11.34 2.27
N MET A 58 -16.89 10.53 1.21
CA MET A 58 -16.12 9.30 1.06
C MET A 58 -14.62 9.60 0.85
N VAL A 59 -14.30 10.58 0.01
CA VAL A 59 -12.91 11.04 -0.18
C VAL A 59 -12.33 11.55 1.15
N SER A 60 -13.08 12.35 1.89
CA SER A 60 -12.66 12.81 3.21
C SER A 60 -12.37 11.66 4.17
N LYS A 61 -13.19 10.61 4.16
CA LYS A 61 -12.92 9.38 4.95
C LYS A 61 -11.67 8.65 4.49
N TRP A 62 -11.45 8.54 3.19
CA TRP A 62 -10.25 7.90 2.64
C TRP A 62 -8.96 8.61 3.07
N GLU A 63 -9.02 9.95 3.15
CA GLU A 63 -7.87 10.78 3.54
C GLU A 63 -7.68 10.92 5.06
N SER A 64 -8.65 10.47 5.87
CA SER A 64 -8.57 10.59 7.33
C SER A 64 -7.51 9.68 7.99
N GLY A 65 -7.08 8.63 7.32
CA GLY A 65 -6.17 7.63 7.88
C GLY A 65 -6.84 6.56 8.74
N GLU A 66 -8.15 6.62 8.90
CA GLU A 66 -8.92 5.70 9.76
C GLU A 66 -9.87 4.77 8.96
N TYR A 67 -10.04 5.04 7.66
CA TYR A 67 -10.96 4.26 6.83
C TYR A 67 -10.41 2.87 6.55
N ASN A 68 -11.19 1.85 6.86
CA ASN A 68 -10.82 0.46 6.60
C ASN A 68 -11.16 0.09 5.14
N PHE A 69 -10.14 0.08 4.30
CA PHE A 69 -10.28 -0.25 2.88
C PHE A 69 -10.44 -1.75 2.67
N THR A 70 -11.35 -2.14 1.80
CA THR A 70 -11.33 -3.48 1.21
C THR A 70 -10.31 -3.53 0.06
N VAL A 71 -9.80 -4.71 -0.24
CA VAL A 71 -8.89 -4.91 -1.38
C VAL A 71 -9.54 -4.47 -2.70
N GLU A 72 -10.83 -4.75 -2.86
CA GLU A 72 -11.61 -4.31 -4.02
C GLU A 72 -11.67 -2.78 -4.14
N THR A 73 -11.90 -2.08 -3.03
CA THR A 73 -11.90 -0.61 -3.02
C THR A 73 -10.52 -0.05 -3.38
N LEU A 74 -9.45 -0.65 -2.84
CA LEU A 74 -8.08 -0.26 -3.18
C LEU A 74 -7.78 -0.47 -4.66
N ALA A 75 -8.17 -1.60 -5.23
CA ALA A 75 -7.98 -1.88 -6.65
C ALA A 75 -8.67 -0.84 -7.55
N LYS A 76 -9.92 -0.48 -7.23
CA LYS A 76 -10.67 0.56 -7.96
C LYS A 76 -10.02 1.95 -7.84
N ILE A 77 -9.51 2.30 -6.66
CA ILE A 77 -8.80 3.58 -6.45
C ILE A 77 -7.50 3.60 -7.24
N CYS A 78 -6.72 2.53 -7.18
CA CYS A 78 -5.46 2.40 -7.91
C CYS A 78 -5.66 2.46 -9.41
N GLU A 79 -6.66 1.80 -9.95
CA GLU A 79 -7.05 1.90 -11.37
C GLU A 79 -7.35 3.35 -11.77
N LYS A 80 -8.16 4.07 -10.98
CA LYS A 80 -8.48 5.49 -11.25
C LYS A 80 -7.28 6.40 -11.17
N LEU A 81 -6.37 6.14 -10.25
CA LEU A 81 -5.17 6.94 -10.04
C LEU A 81 -3.99 6.52 -10.94
N ASN A 82 -4.14 5.45 -11.70
CA ASN A 82 -3.08 4.82 -12.49
C ASN A 82 -1.89 4.42 -11.60
N LEU A 83 -2.21 3.76 -10.49
CA LEU A 83 -1.25 3.21 -9.53
C LEU A 83 -1.28 1.69 -9.57
N ASP A 84 -0.16 1.07 -9.33
CA ASP A 84 -0.09 -0.38 -9.13
C ASP A 84 -0.43 -0.75 -7.69
N LEU A 85 -1.27 -1.76 -7.51
CA LEU A 85 -1.60 -2.32 -6.20
C LEU A 85 -0.84 -3.62 -5.99
N GLU A 86 0.05 -3.63 -5.02
CA GLU A 86 0.74 -4.83 -4.58
C GLU A 86 0.55 -5.03 -3.07
N ILE A 87 0.15 -6.24 -2.67
CA ILE A 87 0.00 -6.62 -1.27
C ILE A 87 1.03 -7.69 -0.95
N ILE A 88 2.00 -7.34 -0.12
CA ILE A 88 3.07 -8.26 0.26
C ILE A 88 2.86 -8.71 1.71
N MET A 89 2.71 -10.01 1.90
CA MET A 89 2.67 -10.65 3.20
C MET A 89 3.90 -11.53 3.34
N SER A 90 4.81 -11.18 4.26
CA SER A 90 6.02 -11.95 4.52
C SER A 90 5.90 -12.73 5.83
N SER A 91 6.37 -13.98 5.84
CA SER A 91 6.52 -14.73 7.09
C SER A 91 7.68 -14.15 7.91
N GLN A 92 7.57 -14.18 9.24
CA GLN A 92 8.65 -13.69 10.12
C GLN A 92 9.96 -14.46 9.96
N TRP A 93 9.93 -15.63 9.33
CA TRP A 93 11.13 -16.45 9.03
C TRP A 93 12.03 -15.81 7.96
N SER A 94 11.49 -14.92 7.14
CA SER A 94 12.27 -14.23 6.10
C SER A 94 13.07 -13.03 6.64
N ASN A 95 12.98 -12.71 7.93
CA ASN A 95 13.81 -11.69 8.58
C ASN A 95 15.26 -12.15 8.85
N CYS A 96 15.58 -13.41 8.59
CA CYS A 96 16.97 -13.83 8.54
C CYS A 96 17.59 -13.36 7.21
N ALA A 97 18.24 -12.21 7.27
CA ALA A 97 19.20 -11.70 6.29
C ALA A 97 18.73 -11.77 4.81
N ASN A 98 18.25 -10.68 4.27
CA ASN A 98 18.02 -10.39 2.83
C ASN A 98 16.63 -10.63 2.23
N GLY A 99 15.55 -10.84 3.03
CA GLY A 99 14.26 -11.28 2.50
C GLY A 99 13.54 -10.32 1.54
N ILE A 100 13.56 -9.03 1.78
CA ILE A 100 12.77 -8.06 0.99
C ILE A 100 13.41 -7.79 -0.37
N SER A 101 14.73 -7.77 -0.43
CA SER A 101 15.47 -7.52 -1.68
C SER A 101 15.39 -8.68 -2.66
N SER A 102 15.25 -9.92 -2.16
CA SER A 102 15.15 -11.08 -3.04
C SER A 102 13.75 -11.28 -3.64
N TYR A 103 12.70 -10.90 -2.91
CA TYR A 103 11.32 -10.99 -3.41
C TYR A 103 11.04 -9.95 -4.50
N ALA A 104 11.43 -8.70 -4.28
CA ALA A 104 11.31 -7.65 -5.29
C ALA A 104 12.16 -7.93 -6.53
N LYS A 105 13.36 -8.50 -6.35
CA LYS A 105 14.20 -8.95 -7.46
C LYS A 105 13.61 -10.15 -8.20
N GLN A 106 12.96 -11.08 -7.49
CA GLN A 106 12.42 -12.29 -8.10
C GLN A 106 11.16 -12.03 -8.91
N THR A 107 10.30 -11.12 -8.48
CA THR A 107 9.10 -10.71 -9.22
C THR A 107 9.43 -9.78 -10.38
N ALA A 108 10.32 -8.81 -10.18
CA ALA A 108 10.82 -7.94 -11.25
C ALA A 108 11.58 -8.73 -12.31
N TRP A 109 12.35 -9.74 -11.91
CA TRP A 109 13.11 -10.59 -12.81
C TRP A 109 12.20 -11.49 -13.67
N LYS A 110 11.18 -12.11 -13.09
CA LYS A 110 10.23 -12.92 -13.85
C LYS A 110 9.41 -12.10 -14.84
N GLY A 111 9.03 -10.88 -14.48
CA GLY A 111 8.33 -9.98 -15.39
C GLY A 111 9.21 -9.47 -16.53
N ALA A 112 10.46 -9.14 -16.23
CA ALA A 112 11.43 -8.70 -17.23
C ALA A 112 11.84 -9.84 -18.19
N ASP A 113 11.94 -11.05 -17.69
CA ASP A 113 12.32 -12.22 -18.49
C ASP A 113 11.21 -12.62 -19.49
N LEU A 114 9.93 -12.50 -19.09
CA LEU A 114 8.80 -12.76 -19.96
C LEU A 114 8.63 -11.74 -21.09
N LEU A 115 9.12 -10.51 -20.89
CA LEU A 115 8.96 -9.42 -21.85
C LEU A 115 10.21 -9.16 -22.70
N SER A 116 11.40 -9.57 -22.27
CA SER A 116 12.67 -9.16 -22.88
C SER A 116 13.52 -10.30 -23.43
N ASN A 117 13.16 -11.55 -23.22
CA ASN A 117 14.02 -12.66 -23.63
C ASN A 117 13.33 -13.64 -24.58
N PRO A 118 13.40 -13.39 -25.91
CA PRO A 118 12.93 -14.34 -26.91
C PRO A 118 13.74 -15.64 -26.92
N VAL A 119 14.86 -15.71 -26.21
CA VAL A 119 15.74 -16.87 -26.16
C VAL A 119 15.12 -18.05 -25.40
N ASN A 120 14.17 -17.78 -24.50
CA ASN A 120 13.46 -18.85 -23.79
C ASN A 120 12.57 -19.69 -24.72
N ASN A 121 12.13 -19.15 -25.85
CA ASN A 121 11.40 -19.93 -26.83
C ASN A 121 12.29 -20.95 -27.58
N SER A 122 13.58 -20.63 -27.76
CA SER A 122 14.49 -21.57 -28.41
C SER A 122 14.91 -22.75 -27.50
N ALA A 123 14.90 -22.56 -26.19
CA ALA A 123 15.15 -23.63 -25.24
C ALA A 123 13.99 -24.65 -25.15
N PHE A 124 12.78 -24.22 -25.46
CA PHE A 124 11.62 -25.11 -25.56
C PHE A 124 11.55 -25.90 -26.90
N GLU A 125 12.12 -25.39 -27.97
CA GLU A 125 12.17 -26.05 -29.26
C GLU A 125 13.20 -27.17 -29.33
N VAL A 126 14.18 -27.17 -28.43
CA VAL A 126 15.26 -28.18 -28.40
C VAL A 126 14.95 -29.34 -27.44
N ALA A 127 13.92 -29.21 -26.66
CA ALA A 127 13.46 -30.23 -25.74
C ALA A 127 12.29 -31.03 -26.35
#